data_e182eacc2e7b7ddda0ad6566d2940ae0
#
_entry.id   e182eacc2e7b7ddda0ad6566d2940ae0
#
_cell.length_a   1.000
_cell.length_b   1.000
_cell.length_c   1.000
_cell.angle_alpha   90.00
_cell.angle_beta   90.00
_cell.angle_gamma   90.00
#
_symmetry.space_group_name_H-M   'P 1'
#
loop_
_entity.id
_entity.type
_entity.pdbx_description
1 polymer ?
#
loop_
_entity_poly.entity_id
_entity_poly.type
_entity_poly.pdbx_seq_one_letter_code
_entity_poly.pdbx_strand_id
1 'polypeptide(L)'
;TLAVGAEAVGAMDSLLKKTVEYAKTRKQFGVAIGTFQALQHRMSEMFIECQLARSIVIMAAMKLDSSATVQEKAKAVSAAKSRVGRAIRKVGQEAVQIHGGIAVTDELDVGHYFKRVTTIEHLFGNTDFHTLRYARL
;
A
#
# COMPACT_ATOMS: atom_id res chain seq x y z
N THR A 1 15.12 1.75 5.51
CA THR A 1 14.17 2.11 4.44
C THR A 1 13.43 0.88 3.91
N LEU A 2 14.13 -0.19 3.48
CA LEU A 2 13.48 -1.37 2.87
C LEU A 2 12.54 -2.11 3.85
N ALA A 3 12.94 -2.30 5.11
CA ALA A 3 12.12 -2.96 6.14
C ALA A 3 10.76 -2.28 6.33
N VAL A 4 10.73 -0.94 6.31
CA VAL A 4 9.47 -0.17 6.37
C VAL A 4 8.61 -0.40 5.12
N GLY A 5 9.25 -0.61 3.97
CA GLY A 5 8.56 -1.00 2.73
C GLY A 5 7.91 -2.38 2.85
N ALA A 6 8.59 -3.34 3.46
CA ALA A 6 8.03 -4.67 3.73
C ALA A 6 6.86 -4.61 4.73
N GLU A 7 6.99 -3.82 5.79
CA GLU A 7 5.89 -3.55 6.73
C GLU A 7 4.67 -2.96 6.02
N ALA A 8 4.90 -2.00 5.13
CA ALA A 8 3.83 -1.37 4.34
C ALA A 8 3.08 -2.38 3.46
N VAL A 9 3.79 -3.32 2.83
CA VAL A 9 3.18 -4.38 2.03
C VAL A 9 2.24 -5.23 2.90
N GLY A 10 2.69 -5.65 4.09
CA GLY A 10 1.86 -6.41 5.02
C GLY A 10 0.61 -5.64 5.48
N ALA A 11 0.76 -4.34 5.75
CA ALA A 11 -0.37 -3.48 6.13
C ALA A 11 -1.36 -3.29 4.98
N MET A 12 -0.89 -3.11 3.75
CA MET A 12 -1.75 -3.01 2.56
C MET A 12 -2.51 -4.31 2.28
N ASP A 13 -1.87 -5.47 2.44
CA ASP A 13 -2.54 -6.77 2.31
C ASP A 13 -3.67 -6.91 3.34
N SER A 14 -3.43 -6.49 4.58
CA SER A 14 -4.44 -6.51 5.64
C SER A 14 -5.61 -5.58 5.30
N LEU A 15 -5.32 -4.36 4.83
CA LEU A 15 -6.35 -3.42 4.36
C LEU A 15 -7.18 -3.99 3.23
N LEU A 16 -6.54 -4.56 2.20
CA LEU A 16 -7.23 -5.17 1.07
C LEU A 16 -8.15 -6.29 1.52
N LYS A 17 -7.64 -7.22 2.33
CA LYS A 17 -8.42 -8.36 2.84
C LYS A 17 -9.66 -7.88 3.62
N LYS A 18 -9.47 -6.94 4.56
CA LYS A 18 -10.56 -6.38 5.36
C LYS A 18 -11.58 -5.65 4.50
N THR A 19 -11.14 -4.91 3.49
CA THR A 19 -12.02 -4.19 2.56
C THR A 19 -12.87 -5.15 1.74
N VAL A 20 -12.28 -6.23 1.22
CA VAL A 20 -13.01 -7.25 0.46
C VAL A 20 -14.05 -7.97 1.35
N GLU A 21 -13.68 -8.35 2.57
CA GLU A 21 -14.61 -9.00 3.50
C GLU A 21 -15.75 -8.04 3.91
N TYR A 22 -15.44 -6.78 4.18
CA TYR A 22 -16.47 -5.78 4.46
C TYR A 22 -17.43 -5.61 3.27
N ALA A 23 -16.91 -5.54 2.04
CA ALA A 23 -17.73 -5.40 0.85
C ALA A 23 -18.67 -6.61 0.61
N LYS A 24 -18.26 -7.81 1.03
CA LYS A 24 -19.11 -9.01 0.96
C LYS A 24 -20.25 -9.02 1.98
N THR A 25 -20.06 -8.40 3.13
CA THR A 25 -21.01 -8.47 4.26
C THR A 25 -21.89 -7.22 4.39
N ARG A 26 -21.35 -6.03 4.08
CA ARG A 26 -22.07 -4.77 4.15
C ARG A 26 -23.16 -4.70 3.10
N LYS A 27 -24.40 -4.44 3.52
CA LYS A 27 -25.53 -4.31 2.59
C LYS A 27 -25.98 -2.85 2.47
N GLN A 28 -26.23 -2.42 1.25
CA GLN A 28 -26.89 -1.18 0.88
C GLN A 28 -27.75 -1.42 -0.37
N PHE A 29 -28.85 -0.69 -0.52
CA PHE A 29 -29.78 -0.88 -1.65
C PHE A 29 -30.28 -2.33 -1.80
N GLY A 30 -30.40 -3.05 -0.69
CA GLY A 30 -30.90 -4.43 -0.63
C GLY A 30 -29.90 -5.53 -0.99
N VAL A 31 -28.66 -5.18 -1.36
CA VAL A 31 -27.61 -6.14 -1.76
C VAL A 31 -26.28 -5.87 -1.03
N ALA A 32 -25.37 -6.85 -1.05
CA ALA A 32 -24.01 -6.64 -0.60
C ALA A 32 -23.30 -5.61 -1.49
N ILE A 33 -22.57 -4.66 -0.90
CA ILE A 33 -21.94 -3.59 -1.69
C ILE A 33 -20.87 -4.10 -2.66
N GLY A 34 -20.27 -5.26 -2.38
CA GLY A 34 -19.32 -5.93 -3.26
C GLY A 34 -19.92 -6.42 -4.59
N THR A 35 -21.25 -6.39 -4.76
CA THR A 35 -21.91 -6.69 -6.02
C THR A 35 -21.85 -5.53 -7.02
N PHE A 36 -21.56 -4.31 -6.56
CA PHE A 36 -21.43 -3.15 -7.43
C PHE A 36 -20.08 -3.17 -8.16
N GLN A 37 -20.13 -3.21 -9.48
CA GLN A 37 -18.95 -3.29 -10.35
C GLN A 37 -17.94 -2.16 -10.09
N ALA A 38 -18.42 -0.94 -9.80
CA ALA A 38 -17.55 0.18 -9.46
C ALA A 38 -16.65 -0.11 -8.26
N LEU A 39 -17.15 -0.80 -7.22
CA LEU A 39 -16.37 -1.19 -6.05
C LEU A 39 -15.47 -2.39 -6.34
N GLN A 40 -15.91 -3.32 -7.20
CA GLN A 40 -15.07 -4.44 -7.63
C GLN A 40 -13.83 -3.94 -8.37
N HIS A 41 -13.98 -2.96 -9.27
CA HIS A 41 -12.85 -2.34 -9.97
C HIS A 41 -11.88 -1.65 -9.01
N ARG A 42 -12.38 -0.91 -8.02
CA ARG A 42 -11.54 -0.27 -7.00
C ARG A 42 -10.74 -1.30 -6.19
N MET A 43 -11.38 -2.38 -5.74
CA MET A 43 -10.70 -3.46 -5.01
C MET A 43 -9.68 -4.21 -5.90
N SER A 44 -9.97 -4.37 -7.19
CA SER A 44 -9.01 -4.94 -8.15
C SER A 44 -7.79 -4.04 -8.34
N GLU A 45 -7.97 -2.72 -8.41
CA GLU A 45 -6.85 -1.76 -8.42
C GLU A 45 -6.03 -1.81 -7.14
N MET A 46 -6.67 -1.90 -5.96
CA MET A 46 -5.96 -2.09 -4.69
C MET A 46 -5.11 -3.35 -4.72
N PHE A 47 -5.64 -4.47 -5.23
CA PHE A 47 -4.89 -5.73 -5.38
C PHE A 47 -3.66 -5.54 -6.27
N ILE A 48 -3.81 -4.91 -7.44
CA ILE A 48 -2.70 -4.63 -8.36
C ILE A 48 -1.61 -3.81 -7.66
N GLU A 49 -1.99 -2.77 -6.94
CA GLU A 49 -1.06 -1.93 -6.18
C GLU A 49 -0.28 -2.72 -5.12
N CYS A 50 -0.95 -3.61 -4.38
CA CYS A 50 -0.31 -4.50 -3.40
C CYS A 50 0.71 -5.42 -4.07
N GLN A 51 0.36 -6.05 -5.21
CA GLN A 51 1.26 -6.96 -5.92
C GLN A 51 2.49 -6.24 -6.50
N LEU A 52 2.30 -5.07 -7.08
CA LEU A 52 3.41 -4.27 -7.60
C LEU A 52 4.35 -3.80 -6.48
N ALA A 53 3.79 -3.37 -5.35
CA ALA A 53 4.59 -2.98 -4.18
C ALA A 53 5.37 -4.17 -3.60
N ARG A 54 4.74 -5.34 -3.51
CA ARG A 54 5.41 -6.58 -3.08
C ARG A 54 6.58 -6.95 -3.99
N SER A 55 6.33 -6.95 -5.29
CA SER A 55 7.34 -7.33 -6.30
C SER A 55 8.58 -6.43 -6.23
N ILE A 56 8.39 -5.11 -6.10
CA ILE A 56 9.52 -4.19 -6.06
C ILE A 56 10.29 -4.26 -4.72
N VAL A 57 9.61 -4.56 -3.61
CA VAL A 57 10.27 -4.78 -2.31
C VAL A 57 11.14 -6.03 -2.36
N ILE A 58 10.63 -7.13 -2.94
CA ILE A 58 11.41 -8.36 -3.13
C ILE A 58 12.60 -8.10 -4.04
N MET A 59 12.41 -7.43 -5.17
CA MET A 59 13.50 -7.06 -6.09
C MET A 59 14.58 -6.24 -5.38
N ALA A 60 14.20 -5.27 -4.57
CA ALA A 60 15.15 -4.45 -3.82
C ALA A 60 15.88 -5.27 -2.75
N ALA A 61 15.20 -6.21 -2.07
CA ALA A 61 15.83 -7.13 -1.12
C ALA A 61 16.89 -8.00 -1.81
N MET A 62 16.53 -8.64 -2.92
CA MET A 62 17.48 -9.43 -3.72
C MET A 62 18.69 -8.61 -4.19
N LYS A 63 18.46 -7.34 -4.57
CA LYS A 63 19.54 -6.45 -4.96
C LYS A 63 20.46 -6.11 -3.82
N LEU A 64 19.94 -5.91 -2.60
CA LEU A 64 20.74 -5.67 -1.39
C LEU A 64 21.63 -6.86 -1.05
N ASP A 65 21.16 -8.09 -1.23
CA ASP A 65 21.89 -9.32 -0.92
C ASP A 65 22.88 -9.73 -2.04
N SER A 66 22.84 -9.06 -3.18
CA SER A 66 23.74 -9.35 -4.32
C SER A 66 25.10 -8.64 -4.18
N SER A 67 26.02 -8.96 -5.08
CA SER A 67 27.32 -8.28 -5.23
C SER A 67 27.21 -6.91 -5.94
N ALA A 68 26.02 -6.36 -6.11
CA ALA A 68 25.80 -5.06 -6.71
C ALA A 68 26.52 -3.93 -5.96
N THR A 69 26.86 -2.88 -6.68
CA THR A 69 27.50 -1.69 -6.12
C THR A 69 26.60 -0.97 -5.11
N VAL A 70 27.18 -0.17 -4.24
CA VAL A 70 26.45 0.64 -3.26
C VAL A 70 25.41 1.55 -3.96
N GLN A 71 25.81 2.11 -5.12
CA GLN A 71 24.93 2.97 -5.90
C GLN A 71 23.72 2.20 -6.46
N GLU A 72 23.92 1.02 -7.03
CA GLU A 72 22.82 0.19 -7.54
C GLU A 72 21.87 -0.26 -6.41
N LYS A 73 22.41 -0.63 -5.25
CA LYS A 73 21.62 -0.96 -4.06
C LYS A 73 20.81 0.24 -3.59
N ALA A 74 21.42 1.42 -3.51
CA ALA A 74 20.75 2.67 -3.14
C ALA A 74 19.62 3.04 -4.12
N LYS A 75 19.86 2.83 -5.41
CA LYS A 75 18.88 3.05 -6.49
C LYS A 75 17.68 2.11 -6.36
N ALA A 76 17.91 0.81 -6.13
CA ALA A 76 16.87 -0.19 -5.92
C ALA A 76 15.98 0.14 -4.70
N VAL A 77 16.59 0.54 -3.58
CA VAL A 77 15.85 0.93 -2.37
C VAL A 77 15.02 2.18 -2.61
N SER A 78 15.54 3.17 -3.36
CA SER A 78 14.78 4.38 -3.68
C SER A 78 13.60 4.09 -4.62
N ALA A 79 13.79 3.22 -5.62
CA ALA A 79 12.69 2.76 -6.49
C ALA A 79 11.60 2.07 -5.68
N ALA A 80 11.97 1.15 -4.77
CA ALA A 80 11.04 0.45 -3.92
C ALA A 80 10.25 1.42 -3.03
N LYS A 81 10.93 2.33 -2.32
CA LYS A 81 10.27 3.27 -1.41
C LYS A 81 9.33 4.23 -2.14
N SER A 82 9.74 4.75 -3.31
CA SER A 82 8.88 5.59 -4.14
C SER A 82 7.63 4.85 -4.62
N ARG A 83 7.77 3.61 -5.09
CA ARG A 83 6.63 2.81 -5.56
C ARG A 83 5.68 2.42 -4.43
N VAL A 84 6.25 1.98 -3.29
CA VAL A 84 5.48 1.64 -2.08
C VAL A 84 4.71 2.85 -1.56
N GLY A 85 5.32 4.02 -1.52
CA GLY A 85 4.66 5.26 -1.08
C GLY A 85 3.40 5.60 -1.90
N ARG A 86 3.45 5.42 -3.22
CA ARG A 86 2.26 5.58 -4.09
C ARG A 86 1.20 4.54 -3.81
N ALA A 87 1.60 3.27 -3.66
CA ALA A 87 0.68 2.17 -3.37
C ALA A 87 -0.04 2.36 -2.02
N ILE A 88 0.69 2.73 -0.97
CA ILE A 88 0.15 3.04 0.36
C ILE A 88 -0.97 4.08 0.27
N ARG A 89 -0.72 5.16 -0.45
CA ARG A 89 -1.69 6.25 -0.59
C ARG A 89 -2.96 5.75 -1.28
N LYS A 90 -2.81 5.04 -2.39
CA LYS A 90 -3.95 4.49 -3.14
C LYS A 90 -4.73 3.49 -2.29
N VAL A 91 -4.07 2.44 -1.79
CA VAL A 91 -4.73 1.36 -1.03
C VAL A 91 -5.36 1.87 0.26
N GLY A 92 -4.66 2.74 1.00
CA GLY A 92 -5.18 3.32 2.24
C GLY A 92 -6.42 4.17 2.02
N GLN A 93 -6.40 5.06 1.03
CA GLN A 93 -7.55 5.93 0.71
C GLN A 93 -8.74 5.12 0.20
N GLU A 94 -8.52 4.12 -0.66
CA GLU A 94 -9.59 3.26 -1.17
C GLU A 94 -10.22 2.41 -0.06
N ALA A 95 -9.41 1.89 0.87
CA ALA A 95 -9.93 1.14 2.01
C ALA A 95 -10.87 2.02 2.86
N VAL A 96 -10.45 3.23 3.22
CA VAL A 96 -11.29 4.18 3.98
C VAL A 96 -12.55 4.53 3.20
N GLN A 97 -12.43 4.81 1.91
CA GLN A 97 -13.57 5.18 1.06
C GLN A 97 -14.61 4.06 0.96
N ILE A 98 -14.19 2.80 0.79
CA ILE A 98 -15.12 1.66 0.66
C ILE A 98 -15.80 1.33 1.99
N HIS A 99 -15.11 1.47 3.12
CA HIS A 99 -15.73 1.30 4.44
C HIS A 99 -16.65 2.47 4.82
N GLY A 100 -16.41 3.66 4.27
CA GLY A 100 -17.17 4.86 4.61
C GLY A 100 -16.91 5.35 6.04
N GLY A 101 -17.91 5.96 6.68
CA GLY A 101 -17.76 6.60 7.99
C GLY A 101 -17.21 5.69 9.10
N ILE A 102 -17.50 4.38 9.07
CA ILE A 102 -17.01 3.44 10.08
C ILE A 102 -15.47 3.30 10.07
N ALA A 103 -14.82 3.57 8.94
CA ALA A 103 -13.35 3.48 8.82
C ALA A 103 -12.60 4.51 9.69
N VAL A 104 -13.26 5.59 10.09
CA VAL A 104 -12.65 6.66 10.92
C VAL A 104 -13.08 6.56 12.39
N THR A 105 -13.84 5.54 12.75
CA THR A 105 -14.19 5.21 14.13
C THR A 105 -13.21 4.18 14.71
N ASP A 106 -13.28 3.96 16.01
CA ASP A 106 -12.49 2.92 16.70
C ASP A 106 -13.15 1.53 16.67
N GLU A 107 -14.30 1.40 16.00
CA GLU A 107 -15.01 0.11 15.87
C GLU A 107 -14.28 -0.88 14.94
N LEU A 108 -13.56 -0.35 13.93
CA LEU A 108 -12.75 -1.15 13.01
C LEU A 108 -11.30 -0.68 13.02
N ASP A 109 -10.40 -1.65 12.92
CA ASP A 109 -8.96 -1.39 12.89
C ASP A 109 -8.43 -0.84 11.55
N VAL A 110 -9.29 -0.69 10.55
CA VAL A 110 -8.95 -0.09 9.24
C VAL A 110 -8.34 1.30 9.40
N GLY A 111 -8.90 2.11 10.30
CA GLY A 111 -8.37 3.44 10.62
C GLY A 111 -6.94 3.39 11.19
N HIS A 112 -6.62 2.39 12.01
CA HIS A 112 -5.27 2.21 12.55
C HIS A 112 -4.27 1.82 11.46
N TYR A 113 -4.63 0.90 10.57
CA TYR A 113 -3.80 0.57 9.41
C TYR A 113 -3.60 1.79 8.50
N PHE A 114 -4.66 2.57 8.24
CA PHE A 114 -4.57 3.79 7.42
C PHE A 114 -3.59 4.81 8.02
N LYS A 115 -3.69 5.07 9.33
CA LYS A 115 -2.76 5.95 10.05
C LYS A 115 -1.32 5.43 9.96
N ARG A 116 -1.13 4.11 10.14
CA ARG A 116 0.21 3.51 10.08
C ARG A 116 0.83 3.61 8.69
N VAL A 117 0.11 3.26 7.63
CA VAL A 117 0.65 3.35 6.26
C VAL A 117 0.92 4.81 5.86
N THR A 118 0.09 5.76 6.31
CA THR A 118 0.33 7.19 6.10
C THR A 118 1.63 7.65 6.79
N THR A 119 1.88 7.17 8.02
CA THR A 119 3.14 7.45 8.72
C THR A 119 4.33 6.84 7.99
N ILE A 120 4.23 5.61 7.52
CA ILE A 120 5.28 4.92 6.77
C ILE A 120 5.67 5.69 5.51
N GLU A 121 4.72 6.34 4.84
CA GLU A 121 5.01 7.15 3.65
C GLU A 121 6.09 8.20 3.93
N HIS A 122 6.05 8.81 5.10
CA HIS A 122 6.98 9.88 5.49
C HIS A 122 8.29 9.36 6.12
N LEU A 123 8.31 8.15 6.67
CA LEU A 123 9.51 7.59 7.32
C LEU A 123 10.64 7.37 6.32
N PHE A 124 11.83 7.83 6.67
CA PHE A 124 13.06 7.70 5.87
C PHE A 124 13.00 8.35 4.48
N GLY A 125 12.18 9.36 4.32
CA GLY A 125 11.92 10.07 3.08
C GLY A 125 10.64 9.60 2.38
N ASN A 126 9.90 10.56 1.85
CA ASN A 126 8.64 10.34 1.15
C ASN A 126 8.85 9.92 -0.31
N THR A 127 7.75 9.71 -1.02
CA THR A 127 7.73 9.34 -2.44
C THR A 127 8.56 10.30 -3.31
N ASP A 128 8.40 11.60 -3.13
CA ASP A 128 9.07 12.61 -3.95
C ASP A 128 10.58 12.63 -3.70
N PHE A 129 10.98 12.57 -2.41
CA PHE A 129 12.38 12.45 -2.03
C PHE A 129 13.05 11.25 -2.73
N HIS A 130 12.43 10.08 -2.67
CA HIS A 130 13.00 8.87 -3.27
C HIS A 130 12.96 8.87 -4.79
N THR A 131 11.97 9.52 -5.41
CA THR A 131 11.91 9.71 -6.86
C THR A 131 13.08 10.59 -7.33
N LEU A 132 13.31 11.73 -6.67
CA LEU A 132 14.44 12.61 -6.98
C LEU A 132 15.80 11.94 -6.70
N ARG A 133 15.90 11.22 -5.58
CA ARG A 133 17.12 10.47 -5.24
C ARG A 133 17.42 9.40 -6.28
N TYR A 134 16.42 8.67 -6.75
CA TYR A 134 16.58 7.67 -7.81
C TYR A 134 17.12 8.29 -9.10
N ALA A 135 16.63 9.46 -9.47
CA ALA A 135 17.05 10.16 -10.69
C ALA A 135 18.48 10.68 -10.62
N ARG A 136 18.99 10.97 -9.40
CA ARG A 136 20.36 11.47 -9.19
C ARG A 136 21.42 10.38 -9.04
N LEU A 137 21.03 9.16 -8.75
CA LEU A 137 21.88 7.98 -8.61
C LEU A 137 22.13 7.31 -9.97
#